data_0a867f0a338d440e8b77335a6d267c82
#
_entry.id   0a867f0a338d440e8b77335a6d267c82
#
_cell.length_a   1.000
_cell.length_b   1.000
_cell.length_c   1.000
_cell.angle_alpha   90.00
_cell.angle_beta   90.00
_cell.angle_gamma   90.00
#
_symmetry.space_group_name_H-M   'P 1'
#
loop_
_entity.id
_entity.type
_entity.pdbx_description
1 polymer ?
#
loop_
_entity_poly.entity_id
_entity_poly.type
_entity_poly.pdbx_seq_one_letter_code
_entity_poly.pdbx_strand_id
1 'polypeptide(L)'
;GGFLKGLVPQGSGEYEVLAADYWQQYQNESFNMIGMVLGGIAAISLLVGGIGIMNIMLVTVTERTREIGIRRAIGAQRSSIVTQFLIEAGMLCGMGGIVGIIFGTIGSVVLGRIIYQQTIYPVPWVTIAAFALSVALGVLFGSYPAIKASKLQPVEALRAE
;
A
#
# COMPACT_ATOMS: atom_id res chain seq x y z
N GLY A 1 45.97 29.71 20.50
CA GLY A 1 45.06 28.56 20.65
C GLY A 1 45.03 27.91 22.03
N GLY A 2 45.88 28.36 23.02
CA GLY A 2 45.98 27.71 24.35
C GLY A 2 45.15 28.30 25.49
N PHE A 3 44.53 29.42 25.26
CA PHE A 3 43.84 30.17 26.35
C PHE A 3 42.43 29.67 26.67
N LEU A 4 41.78 28.96 25.77
CA LEU A 4 40.42 28.45 25.95
C LEU A 4 40.34 27.04 26.55
N LYS A 5 41.48 26.32 26.64
CA LYS A 5 41.54 24.97 27.24
C LYS A 5 41.39 24.95 28.79
N GLY A 6 41.53 26.08 29.45
CA GLY A 6 41.43 26.20 30.91
C GLY A 6 40.08 26.62 31.46
N LEU A 7 39.13 27.00 30.61
CA LEU A 7 37.80 27.54 31.03
C LEU A 7 36.64 26.53 30.88
N VAL A 8 36.87 25.41 30.25
CA VAL A 8 35.85 24.34 30.15
C VAL A 8 36.21 23.27 31.18
N PRO A 9 35.37 22.95 32.17
CA PRO A 9 35.59 21.83 33.07
C PRO A 9 35.83 20.56 32.25
N GLN A 10 36.93 19.88 32.53
CA GLN A 10 37.22 18.59 31.90
C GLN A 10 36.10 17.63 32.29
N GLY A 11 35.21 17.33 31.34
CA GLY A 11 34.02 16.47 31.54
C GLY A 11 32.73 17.06 31.01
N SER A 12 32.59 18.39 30.84
CA SER A 12 31.35 19.00 30.34
C SER A 12 31.01 18.55 28.89
N GLY A 13 32.00 18.35 28.04
CA GLY A 13 31.80 17.87 26.68
C GLY A 13 31.33 16.43 26.60
N GLU A 14 31.73 15.60 27.54
CA GLU A 14 31.32 14.18 27.59
C GLU A 14 29.86 14.03 28.04
N TYR A 15 29.43 14.85 29.01
CA TYR A 15 28.03 14.87 29.45
C TYR A 15 27.10 15.48 28.39
N GLU A 16 27.52 16.46 27.60
CA GLU A 16 26.75 17.04 26.53
C GLU A 16 26.56 16.03 25.39
N VAL A 17 27.62 15.26 25.03
CA VAL A 17 27.54 14.20 24.02
C VAL A 17 26.62 13.07 24.49
N LEU A 18 26.78 12.62 25.73
CA LEU A 18 25.93 11.58 26.31
C LEU A 18 24.46 12.04 26.37
N ALA A 19 24.20 13.29 26.75
CA ALA A 19 22.85 13.84 26.76
C ALA A 19 22.26 13.92 25.33
N ALA A 20 23.06 14.35 24.35
CA ALA A 20 22.62 14.40 22.94
C ALA A 20 22.30 13.01 22.40
N ASP A 21 23.13 12.00 22.71
CA ASP A 21 22.89 10.61 22.30
C ASP A 21 21.63 10.04 22.97
N TYR A 22 21.38 10.32 24.24
CA TYR A 22 20.14 9.94 24.94
C TYR A 22 18.91 10.57 24.30
N TRP A 23 18.96 11.86 23.96
CA TRP A 23 17.85 12.55 23.30
C TRP A 23 17.58 12.01 21.90
N GLN A 24 18.64 11.70 21.14
CA GLN A 24 18.49 11.09 19.81
C GLN A 24 17.91 9.68 19.91
N GLN A 25 18.37 8.88 20.85
CA GLN A 25 17.85 7.53 21.06
C GLN A 25 16.37 7.57 21.46
N TYR A 26 16.00 8.42 22.39
CA TYR A 26 14.61 8.60 22.82
C TYR A 26 13.70 9.07 21.67
N GLN A 27 14.18 10.01 20.86
CA GLN A 27 13.44 10.45 19.67
C GLN A 27 13.28 9.32 18.67
N ASN A 28 14.33 8.55 18.39
CA ASN A 28 14.27 7.43 17.46
C ASN A 28 13.30 6.32 17.94
N GLU A 29 13.29 6.02 19.23
CA GLU A 29 12.33 5.06 19.80
C GLU A 29 10.89 5.57 19.67
N SER A 30 10.66 6.85 19.93
CA SER A 30 9.34 7.48 19.79
C SER A 30 8.87 7.46 18.33
N PHE A 31 9.74 7.79 17.39
CA PHE A 31 9.43 7.74 15.96
C PHE A 31 9.15 6.30 15.49
N ASN A 32 9.91 5.32 15.96
CA ASN A 32 9.69 3.92 15.65
C ASN A 32 8.34 3.42 16.20
N MET A 33 7.98 3.81 17.42
CA MET A 33 6.69 3.46 18.02
C MET A 33 5.52 4.06 17.20
N ILE A 34 5.59 5.34 16.87
CA ILE A 34 4.59 6.02 16.03
C ILE A 34 4.51 5.34 14.66
N GLY A 35 5.65 5.02 14.06
CA GLY A 35 5.73 4.32 12.78
C GLY A 35 5.07 2.95 12.82
N MET A 36 5.28 2.17 13.88
CA MET A 36 4.63 0.88 14.07
C MET A 36 3.11 1.00 14.22
N VAL A 37 2.63 1.96 15.02
CA VAL A 37 1.19 2.19 15.19
C VAL A 37 0.54 2.60 13.88
N LEU A 38 1.12 3.60 13.18
CA LEU A 38 0.61 4.05 11.89
C LEU A 38 0.67 2.93 10.83
N GLY A 39 1.76 2.16 10.82
CA GLY A 39 1.91 1.00 9.94
C GLY A 39 0.86 -0.08 10.21
N GLY A 40 0.55 -0.34 11.49
CA GLY A 40 -0.52 -1.25 11.89
C GLY A 40 -1.90 -0.79 11.39
N ILE A 41 -2.23 0.49 11.57
CA ILE A 41 -3.48 1.07 11.06
C ILE A 41 -3.55 0.97 9.53
N ALA A 42 -2.45 1.29 8.85
CA ALA A 42 -2.36 1.18 7.40
C ALA A 42 -2.56 -0.27 6.91
N ALA A 43 -1.95 -1.25 7.59
CA ALA A 43 -2.09 -2.66 7.26
C ALA A 43 -3.54 -3.14 7.40
N ILE A 44 -4.22 -2.76 8.49
CA ILE A 44 -5.65 -3.08 8.68
C ILE A 44 -6.49 -2.42 7.58
N SER A 45 -6.23 -1.16 7.25
CA SER A 45 -6.94 -0.44 6.19
C SER A 45 -6.77 -1.11 4.82
N LEU A 46 -5.55 -1.59 4.53
CA LEU A 46 -5.26 -2.34 3.30
C LEU A 46 -5.99 -3.69 3.25
N LEU A 47 -6.08 -4.40 4.36
CA LEU A 47 -6.82 -5.66 4.45
C LEU A 47 -8.32 -5.44 4.20
N VAL A 48 -8.91 -4.42 4.85
CA VAL A 48 -10.33 -4.08 4.65
C VAL A 48 -10.60 -3.65 3.21
N GLY A 49 -9.73 -2.81 2.63
CA GLY A 49 -9.81 -2.42 1.22
C GLY A 49 -9.67 -3.61 0.27
N GLY A 50 -8.76 -4.54 0.55
CA GLY A 50 -8.57 -5.76 -0.22
C GLY A 50 -9.80 -6.68 -0.20
N ILE A 51 -10.44 -6.85 0.96
CA ILE A 51 -11.71 -7.58 1.07
C ILE A 51 -12.80 -6.88 0.26
N GLY A 52 -12.84 -5.53 0.27
CA GLY A 52 -13.74 -4.75 -0.56
C GLY A 52 -13.59 -5.05 -2.05
N ILE A 53 -12.35 -5.08 -2.55
CA ILE A 53 -12.04 -5.43 -3.95
C ILE A 53 -12.48 -6.86 -4.25
N MET A 54 -12.18 -7.81 -3.38
CA MET A 54 -12.60 -9.20 -3.55
C MET A 54 -14.12 -9.31 -3.66
N ASN A 55 -14.88 -8.59 -2.85
CA ASN A 55 -16.33 -8.60 -2.88
C ASN A 55 -16.88 -7.99 -4.18
N ILE A 56 -16.32 -6.85 -4.63
CA ILE A 56 -16.70 -6.23 -5.91
C ILE A 56 -16.43 -7.20 -7.07
N MET A 57 -15.27 -7.82 -7.08
CA MET A 57 -14.89 -8.78 -8.12
C MET A 57 -15.80 -10.04 -8.12
N LEU A 58 -16.23 -10.52 -6.94
CA LEU A 58 -17.17 -11.64 -6.85
C LEU A 58 -18.53 -11.26 -7.43
N VAL A 59 -19.03 -10.05 -7.18
CA VAL A 59 -20.27 -9.53 -7.79
C VAL A 59 -20.10 -9.43 -9.30
N THR A 60 -19.00 -8.82 -9.77
CA THR A 60 -18.70 -8.71 -11.21
C THR A 60 -18.66 -10.08 -11.91
N VAL A 61 -18.07 -11.10 -11.27
CA VAL A 61 -18.06 -12.48 -11.80
C VAL A 61 -19.46 -13.05 -11.91
N THR A 62 -20.32 -12.82 -10.91
CA THR A 62 -21.71 -13.30 -10.96
C THR A 62 -22.52 -12.59 -12.05
N GLU A 63 -22.38 -11.27 -12.20
CA GLU A 63 -23.03 -10.50 -13.25
C GLU A 63 -22.59 -10.93 -14.67
N ARG A 64 -21.30 -11.27 -14.82
CA ARG A 64 -20.72 -11.71 -16.11
C ARG A 64 -20.71 -13.22 -16.31
N THR A 65 -21.43 -13.99 -15.48
CA THR A 65 -21.43 -15.46 -15.53
C THR A 65 -21.77 -15.99 -16.92
N ARG A 66 -22.80 -15.45 -17.60
CA ARG A 66 -23.21 -15.86 -18.93
C ARG A 66 -22.15 -15.58 -19.99
N GLU A 67 -21.51 -14.42 -19.94
CA GLU A 67 -20.41 -14.04 -20.85
C GLU A 67 -19.22 -15.01 -20.70
N ILE A 68 -18.82 -15.28 -19.44
CA ILE A 68 -17.75 -16.24 -19.13
C ILE A 68 -18.10 -17.63 -19.65
N GLY A 69 -19.35 -18.06 -19.45
CA GLY A 69 -19.87 -19.35 -19.95
C GLY A 69 -19.79 -19.46 -21.45
N ILE A 70 -20.19 -18.44 -22.21
CA ILE A 70 -20.08 -18.41 -23.67
C ILE A 70 -18.62 -18.52 -24.11
N ARG A 71 -17.73 -17.72 -23.52
CA ARG A 71 -16.29 -17.78 -23.85
C ARG A 71 -15.71 -19.17 -23.59
N ARG A 72 -16.11 -19.79 -22.48
CA ARG A 72 -15.71 -21.17 -22.18
C ARG A 72 -16.27 -22.19 -23.16
N ALA A 73 -17.51 -22.04 -23.62
CA ALA A 73 -18.15 -22.92 -24.57
C ALA A 73 -17.46 -22.89 -25.95
N ILE A 74 -16.96 -21.73 -26.39
CA ILE A 74 -16.19 -21.57 -27.64
C ILE A 74 -14.70 -21.89 -27.49
N GLY A 75 -14.27 -22.44 -26.35
CA GLY A 75 -12.92 -22.98 -26.15
C GLY A 75 -11.91 -22.07 -25.45
N ALA A 76 -12.31 -20.97 -24.81
CA ALA A 76 -11.38 -20.13 -24.06
C ALA A 76 -10.70 -20.90 -22.91
N GLN A 77 -9.38 -20.77 -22.84
CA GLN A 77 -8.59 -21.36 -21.74
C GLN A 77 -8.92 -20.76 -20.39
N ARG A 78 -8.87 -21.56 -19.34
CA ARG A 78 -9.07 -21.06 -17.96
C ARG A 78 -8.08 -19.97 -17.57
N SER A 79 -6.82 -20.13 -17.98
CA SER A 79 -5.76 -19.16 -17.73
C SER A 79 -6.09 -17.79 -18.33
N SER A 80 -6.67 -17.74 -19.52
CA SER A 80 -7.04 -16.48 -20.17
C SER A 80 -8.08 -15.71 -19.36
N ILE A 81 -9.08 -16.41 -18.80
CA ILE A 81 -10.10 -15.80 -17.94
C ILE A 81 -9.48 -15.31 -16.64
N VAL A 82 -8.63 -16.13 -15.99
CA VAL A 82 -7.93 -15.74 -14.77
C VAL A 82 -7.09 -14.49 -15.01
N THR A 83 -6.27 -14.49 -16.05
CA THR A 83 -5.39 -13.35 -16.38
C THR A 83 -6.19 -12.07 -16.62
N GLN A 84 -7.33 -12.16 -17.32
CA GLN A 84 -8.20 -11.02 -17.56
C GLN A 84 -8.67 -10.39 -16.24
N PHE A 85 -9.21 -11.18 -15.32
CA PHE A 85 -9.69 -10.69 -14.02
C PHE A 85 -8.55 -10.19 -13.12
N LEU A 86 -7.35 -10.79 -13.19
CA LEU A 86 -6.19 -10.31 -12.46
C LEU A 86 -5.70 -8.95 -12.98
N ILE A 87 -5.70 -8.75 -14.30
CA ILE A 87 -5.37 -7.44 -14.89
C ILE A 87 -6.41 -6.40 -14.46
N GLU A 88 -7.70 -6.74 -14.50
CA GLU A 88 -8.79 -5.83 -14.09
C GLU A 88 -8.63 -5.41 -12.62
N ALA A 89 -8.38 -6.36 -11.71
CA ALA A 89 -8.12 -6.10 -10.30
C ALA A 89 -6.85 -5.26 -10.08
N GLY A 90 -5.77 -5.60 -10.79
CA GLY A 90 -4.51 -4.85 -10.75
C GLY A 90 -4.66 -3.40 -11.24
N MET A 91 -5.43 -3.19 -12.30
CA MET A 91 -5.73 -1.85 -12.82
C MET A 91 -6.56 -1.02 -11.84
N LEU A 92 -7.61 -1.61 -11.23
CA LEU A 92 -8.42 -0.93 -10.22
C LEU A 92 -7.57 -0.49 -9.03
N CYS A 93 -6.73 -1.38 -8.50
CA CYS A 93 -5.81 -1.04 -7.40
C CYS A 93 -4.72 -0.07 -7.83
N GLY A 94 -4.21 -0.17 -9.06
CA GLY A 94 -3.25 0.77 -9.61
C GLY A 94 -3.81 2.19 -9.71
N MET A 95 -5.03 2.36 -10.19
CA MET A 95 -5.70 3.67 -10.19
C MET A 95 -5.91 4.20 -8.78
N GLY A 96 -6.38 3.37 -7.85
CA GLY A 96 -6.49 3.74 -6.44
C GLY A 96 -5.13 4.11 -5.83
N GLY A 97 -4.08 3.39 -6.17
CA GLY A 97 -2.71 3.69 -5.76
C GLY A 97 -2.22 5.05 -6.26
N ILE A 98 -2.48 5.40 -7.52
CA ILE A 98 -2.13 6.72 -8.08
C ILE A 98 -2.86 7.83 -7.31
N VAL A 99 -4.16 7.68 -7.10
CA VAL A 99 -4.96 8.65 -6.32
C VAL A 99 -4.42 8.77 -4.90
N GLY A 100 -4.13 7.66 -4.23
CA GLY A 100 -3.53 7.63 -2.89
C GLY A 100 -2.18 8.34 -2.82
N ILE A 101 -1.30 8.14 -3.81
CA ILE A 101 -0.01 8.83 -3.92
C ILE A 101 -0.19 10.34 -4.08
N ILE A 102 -1.13 10.77 -4.91
CA ILE A 102 -1.43 12.20 -5.10
C ILE A 102 -1.86 12.83 -3.78
N PHE A 103 -2.86 12.25 -3.09
CA PHE A 103 -3.33 12.76 -1.79
C PHE A 103 -2.26 12.68 -0.71
N GLY A 104 -1.48 11.60 -0.66
CA GLY A 104 -0.37 11.45 0.27
C GLY A 104 0.73 12.49 0.06
N THR A 105 1.06 12.79 -1.20
CA THR A 105 2.06 13.82 -1.53
C THR A 105 1.56 15.21 -1.16
N ILE A 106 0.30 15.55 -1.52
CA ILE A 106 -0.32 16.82 -1.15
C ILE A 106 -0.34 16.97 0.38
N GLY A 107 -0.78 15.93 1.09
CA GLY A 107 -0.80 15.93 2.56
C GLY A 107 0.58 16.15 3.17
N SER A 108 1.61 15.45 2.68
CA SER A 108 2.99 15.61 3.13
C SER A 108 3.52 17.05 2.94
N VAL A 109 3.27 17.63 1.77
CA VAL A 109 3.70 19.02 1.45
C VAL A 109 2.97 20.03 2.32
N VAL A 110 1.65 19.90 2.48
CA VAL A 110 0.84 20.83 3.27
C VAL A 110 1.23 20.77 4.74
N LEU A 111 1.29 19.57 5.32
CA LEU A 111 1.68 19.39 6.72
C LEU A 111 3.13 19.83 6.97
N GLY A 112 4.04 19.53 6.05
CA GLY A 112 5.43 19.98 6.13
C GLY A 112 5.55 21.50 6.19
N ARG A 113 4.76 22.23 5.39
CA ARG A 113 4.74 23.69 5.40
C ARG A 113 4.14 24.26 6.69
N ILE A 114 3.05 23.67 7.20
CA ILE A 114 2.36 24.17 8.39
C ILE A 114 3.18 23.91 9.66
N ILE A 115 3.77 22.70 9.79
CA ILE A 115 4.42 22.28 11.04
C ILE A 115 5.90 22.68 11.04
N TYR A 116 6.60 22.42 9.92
CA TYR A 116 8.07 22.58 9.86
C TYR A 116 8.51 23.79 9.04
N GLN A 117 7.57 24.54 8.43
CA GLN A 117 7.84 25.64 7.49
C GLN A 117 8.78 25.25 6.33
N GLN A 118 8.79 23.95 6.00
CA GLN A 118 9.60 23.36 4.95
C GLN A 118 8.73 22.48 4.04
N THR A 119 9.13 22.37 2.77
CA THR A 119 8.45 21.50 1.84
C THR A 119 9.03 20.09 1.94
N ILE A 120 8.25 19.15 2.46
CA ILE A 120 8.65 17.75 2.62
C ILE A 120 8.04 16.94 1.47
N TYR A 121 8.89 16.41 0.59
CA TYR A 121 8.46 15.50 -0.48
C TYR A 121 8.67 14.04 -0.06
N PRO A 122 7.76 13.14 -0.43
CA PRO A 122 7.98 11.71 -0.22
C PRO A 122 9.21 11.23 -0.99
N VAL A 123 9.93 10.31 -0.40
CA VAL A 123 11.11 9.71 -1.05
C VAL A 123 10.66 8.91 -2.28
N PRO A 124 11.25 9.11 -3.47
CA PRO A 124 10.75 8.49 -4.72
C PRO A 124 10.62 6.97 -4.68
N TRP A 125 11.57 6.27 -4.04
CA TRP A 125 11.51 4.81 -3.96
C TRP A 125 10.32 4.32 -3.10
N VAL A 126 9.95 5.07 -2.05
CA VAL A 126 8.78 4.76 -1.20
C VAL A 126 7.49 4.89 -2.02
N THR A 127 7.41 5.92 -2.87
CA THR A 127 6.27 6.12 -3.77
C THR A 127 6.13 4.97 -4.76
N ILE A 128 7.25 4.52 -5.35
CA ILE A 128 7.26 3.36 -6.26
C ILE A 128 6.86 2.08 -5.53
N ALA A 129 7.41 1.87 -4.33
CA ALA A 129 7.08 0.70 -3.51
C ALA A 129 5.60 0.69 -3.10
N ALA A 130 5.03 1.84 -2.74
CA ALA A 130 3.61 1.97 -2.41
C ALA A 130 2.71 1.64 -3.61
N PHE A 131 3.05 2.12 -4.82
CA PHE A 131 2.34 1.78 -6.04
C PHE A 131 2.42 0.28 -6.35
N ALA A 132 3.63 -0.29 -6.30
CA ALA A 132 3.83 -1.73 -6.55
C ALA A 132 3.06 -2.59 -5.55
N LEU A 133 3.05 -2.20 -4.26
CA LEU A 133 2.28 -2.86 -3.22
C LEU A 133 0.77 -2.79 -3.50
N SER A 134 0.26 -1.62 -3.92
CA SER A 134 -1.15 -1.45 -4.29
C SER A 134 -1.57 -2.42 -5.40
N VAL A 135 -0.79 -2.50 -6.49
CA VAL A 135 -1.06 -3.43 -7.59
C VAL A 135 -0.95 -4.88 -7.13
N ALA A 136 0.07 -5.22 -6.33
CA ALA A 136 0.27 -6.58 -5.82
C ALA A 136 -0.91 -7.03 -4.95
N LEU A 137 -1.45 -6.15 -4.11
CA LEU A 137 -2.65 -6.43 -3.31
C LEU A 137 -3.89 -6.63 -4.19
N GLY A 138 -4.03 -5.84 -5.27
CA GLY A 138 -5.10 -6.05 -6.25
C GLY A 138 -5.05 -7.44 -6.87
N VAL A 139 -3.87 -7.89 -7.29
CA VAL A 139 -3.65 -9.23 -7.82
C VAL A 139 -3.92 -10.30 -6.74
N LEU A 140 -3.46 -10.08 -5.53
CA LEU A 140 -3.65 -11.02 -4.41
C LEU A 140 -5.14 -11.23 -4.11
N PHE A 141 -5.88 -10.15 -3.83
CA PHE A 141 -7.30 -10.22 -3.50
C PHE A 141 -8.19 -10.53 -4.70
N GLY A 142 -7.76 -10.17 -5.92
CA GLY A 142 -8.42 -10.54 -7.18
C GLY A 142 -8.22 -12.00 -7.59
N SER A 143 -7.23 -12.69 -7.03
CA SER A 143 -6.90 -14.07 -7.42
C SER A 143 -8.02 -15.07 -7.10
N TYR A 144 -8.64 -14.95 -5.93
CA TYR A 144 -9.74 -15.84 -5.52
C TYR A 144 -10.95 -15.72 -6.45
N PRO A 145 -11.54 -14.53 -6.70
CA PRO A 145 -12.65 -14.39 -7.63
C PRO A 145 -12.28 -14.78 -9.08
N ALA A 146 -11.07 -14.49 -9.52
CA ALA A 146 -10.58 -14.87 -10.84
C ALA A 146 -10.55 -16.41 -11.04
N ILE A 147 -10.03 -17.12 -10.04
CA ILE A 147 -10.02 -18.59 -10.05
C ILE A 147 -11.46 -19.13 -10.02
N LYS A 148 -12.33 -18.55 -9.20
CA LYS A 148 -13.74 -18.94 -9.12
C LYS A 148 -14.45 -18.76 -10.49
N ALA A 149 -14.23 -17.62 -11.16
CA ALA A 149 -14.75 -17.36 -12.50
C ALA A 149 -14.30 -18.41 -13.52
N SER A 150 -13.03 -18.81 -13.48
CA SER A 150 -12.47 -19.77 -14.43
C SER A 150 -13.02 -21.19 -14.29
N LYS A 151 -13.60 -21.53 -13.13
CA LYS A 151 -14.18 -22.85 -12.84
C LYS A 151 -15.64 -22.98 -13.24
N LEU A 152 -16.31 -21.91 -13.67
CA LEU A 152 -17.69 -21.94 -14.11
C LEU A 152 -17.86 -22.95 -15.26
N GLN A 153 -18.88 -23.81 -15.14
CA GLN A 153 -19.23 -24.77 -16.20
C GLN A 153 -20.11 -24.06 -17.24
N PRO A 154 -19.83 -24.21 -18.54
CA PRO A 154 -20.63 -23.57 -19.59
C PRO A 154 -22.11 -23.85 -19.50
N VAL A 155 -22.48 -25.10 -19.14
CA VAL A 155 -23.88 -25.55 -19.04
C VAL A 155 -24.61 -24.82 -17.91
N GLU A 156 -23.97 -24.65 -16.73
CA GLU A 156 -24.54 -23.94 -15.59
C GLU A 156 -24.63 -22.46 -15.87
N ALA A 157 -23.60 -21.87 -16.50
CA ALA A 157 -23.54 -20.47 -16.85
C ALA A 157 -24.60 -20.03 -17.88
N LEU A 158 -24.98 -20.92 -18.78
CA LEU A 158 -26.04 -20.65 -19.75
C LEU A 158 -27.46 -20.92 -19.22
N ARG A 159 -27.60 -21.58 -18.07
CA ARG A 159 -28.85 -21.91 -17.40
C ARG A 159 -29.19 -20.91 -16.28
N ALA A 160 -28.24 -20.10 -15.90
CA ALA A 160 -28.47 -19.03 -14.93
C ALA A 160 -29.26 -17.91 -15.59
N GLU A 161 -30.56 -17.81 -15.28
CA GLU A 161 -31.41 -16.65 -15.52
C GLU A 161 -31.23 -15.63 -14.43
#